data_84e53a1ba54e6cbb607cb9ab08001be3
#
_entry.id   84e53a1ba54e6cbb607cb9ab08001be3
#
_cell.length_a   1.000
_cell.length_b   1.000
_cell.length_c   1.000
_cell.angle_alpha   90.00
_cell.angle_beta   90.00
_cell.angle_gamma   90.00
#
_symmetry.space_group_name_H-M   'P 1'
#
loop_
_entity.id
_entity.type
_entity.pdbx_description
1 polymer ?
#
loop_
_entity_poly.entity_id
_entity_poly.type
_entity_poly.pdbx_seq_one_letter_code
_entity_poly.pdbx_strand_id
1 'polypeptide(L)'
;AACTTVPDKLQGTYPAVSPAGVEPAVFGNTVRWGGVILDSTNAQDKTCFEVLSRELDKYLRPKQEDRTAGRFIACKAGFYDPEVFTPGREVTLIGRIRDVEVKSIGEFEYRYPVVETEELVLWEVREEVLVVDNYHSSFGYPYYWHGPYWGYYPYYRPGWPMHHRSYIRTRQLLPDPADIPDGH
;
A
#
# COMPACT_ATOMS: atom_id res chain seq x y z
N ALA A 1 -18.90 0.56 5.93
CA ALA A 1 -17.74 1.39 6.30
C ALA A 1 -16.88 0.56 7.24
N ALA A 2 -15.76 0.02 6.75
CA ALA A 2 -14.79 -0.65 7.60
C ALA A 2 -14.09 0.43 8.43
N CYS A 3 -14.32 0.43 9.75
CA CYS A 3 -13.52 1.24 10.67
C CYS A 3 -12.09 0.70 10.62
N THR A 4 -11.18 1.43 9.99
CA THR A 4 -9.76 1.12 10.01
C THR A 4 -9.25 1.46 11.41
N THR A 5 -9.19 0.46 12.27
CA THR A 5 -8.61 0.55 13.61
C THR A 5 -7.18 0.02 13.56
N VAL A 6 -6.31 0.59 14.41
CA VAL A 6 -4.95 0.04 14.60
C VAL A 6 -5.07 -1.40 15.11
N PRO A 7 -4.43 -2.39 14.44
CA PRO A 7 -4.44 -3.76 14.91
C PRO A 7 -3.86 -3.87 16.32
N ASP A 8 -4.54 -4.56 17.23
CA ASP A 8 -4.12 -4.71 18.64
C ASP A 8 -2.69 -5.25 18.77
N LYS A 9 -2.30 -6.15 17.86
CA LYS A 9 -0.95 -6.72 17.80
C LYS A 9 0.16 -5.71 17.53
N LEU A 10 -0.17 -4.55 16.96
CA LEU A 10 0.80 -3.50 16.62
C LEU A 10 0.83 -2.35 17.63
N GLN A 11 0.00 -2.38 18.67
CA GLN A 11 -0.05 -1.34 19.67
C GLN A 11 1.21 -1.35 20.53
N GLY A 12 1.53 -0.21 21.11
CA GLY A 12 2.70 -0.04 21.99
C GLY A 12 3.54 1.17 21.61
N THR A 13 4.53 1.46 22.45
CA THR A 13 5.51 2.54 22.23
C THR A 13 6.86 1.90 21.95
N TYR A 14 7.45 2.27 20.83
CA TYR A 14 8.73 1.73 20.36
C TYR A 14 9.69 2.87 20.04
N PRO A 15 11.02 2.66 20.21
CA PRO A 15 12.00 3.67 19.85
C PRO A 15 11.94 4.01 18.35
N ALA A 16 12.13 5.28 18.03
CA ALA A 16 12.14 5.79 16.65
C ALA A 16 13.49 5.51 15.96
N VAL A 17 13.82 4.23 15.82
CA VAL A 17 15.01 3.77 15.08
C VAL A 17 14.57 3.45 13.66
N SER A 18 15.22 4.05 12.66
CA SER A 18 15.00 3.71 11.26
C SER A 18 15.93 2.57 10.81
N PRO A 19 15.55 1.74 9.81
CA PRO A 19 16.46 0.71 9.29
C PRO A 19 17.82 1.24 8.85
N ALA A 20 17.87 2.40 8.20
CA ALA A 20 19.13 3.03 7.77
C ALA A 20 20.04 3.46 8.94
N GLY A 21 19.47 3.68 10.13
CA GLY A 21 20.18 4.14 11.32
C GLY A 21 20.57 3.00 12.27
N VAL A 22 20.49 1.74 11.84
CA VAL A 22 20.85 0.61 12.69
C VAL A 22 22.37 0.47 12.83
N GLU A 23 22.83 0.59 14.07
CA GLU A 23 24.21 0.35 14.49
C GLU A 23 24.24 -0.68 15.63
N PRO A 24 25.39 -1.28 15.96
CA PRO A 24 25.49 -2.27 17.02
C PRO A 24 24.92 -1.82 18.37
N ALA A 25 24.96 -0.52 18.65
CA ALA A 25 24.43 0.08 19.89
C ALA A 25 22.91 -0.12 20.08
N VAL A 26 22.16 -0.35 19.00
CA VAL A 26 20.70 -0.55 19.04
C VAL A 26 20.27 -2.02 18.91
N PHE A 27 21.23 -2.94 18.85
CA PHE A 27 20.92 -4.38 18.86
C PHE A 27 20.19 -4.77 20.14
N GLY A 28 19.21 -5.65 20.01
CA GLY A 28 18.33 -6.05 21.10
C GLY A 28 17.12 -5.13 21.32
N ASN A 29 17.10 -3.93 20.75
CA ASN A 29 15.92 -3.08 20.82
C ASN A 29 14.77 -3.69 20.03
N THR A 30 13.57 -3.59 20.61
CA THR A 30 12.33 -3.92 19.89
C THR A 30 11.87 -2.70 19.11
N VAL A 31 11.58 -2.89 17.84
CA VAL A 31 11.15 -1.84 16.91
C VAL A 31 9.81 -2.19 16.26
N ARG A 32 9.12 -1.17 15.79
CA ARG A 32 7.95 -1.33 14.93
C ARG A 32 8.27 -0.71 13.57
N TRP A 33 8.42 -1.57 12.57
CA TRP A 33 8.70 -1.18 11.21
C TRP A 33 7.63 -1.70 10.26
N GLY A 34 7.53 -1.09 9.10
CA GLY A 34 6.70 -1.58 8.03
C GLY A 34 7.22 -1.16 6.68
N GLY A 35 6.64 -1.75 5.66
CA GLY A 35 7.04 -1.50 4.29
C GLY A 35 6.38 -2.46 3.31
N VAL A 36 7.02 -2.63 2.17
CA VAL A 36 6.58 -3.49 1.08
C VAL A 36 7.52 -4.67 0.96
N ILE A 37 6.96 -5.87 0.88
CA ILE A 37 7.73 -7.10 0.66
C ILE A 37 8.37 -7.02 -0.73
N LEU A 38 9.68 -7.26 -0.81
CA LEU A 38 10.43 -7.40 -2.06
C LEU A 38 10.65 -8.86 -2.41
N ASP A 39 10.92 -9.69 -1.40
CA ASP A 39 11.18 -11.11 -1.56
C ASP A 39 10.86 -11.88 -0.27
N SER A 40 10.66 -13.19 -0.38
CA SER A 40 10.47 -14.08 0.75
C SER A 40 11.26 -15.37 0.59
N THR A 41 11.95 -15.78 1.65
CA THR A 41 12.77 -17.02 1.69
C THR A 41 12.32 -17.87 2.84
N ASN A 42 11.93 -19.11 2.55
CA ASN A 42 11.58 -20.11 3.55
C ASN A 42 12.79 -20.94 3.94
N ALA A 43 13.08 -21.00 5.23
CA ALA A 43 14.02 -21.94 5.85
C ALA A 43 13.25 -23.04 6.59
N GLN A 44 13.97 -23.98 7.25
CA GLN A 44 13.34 -25.14 7.89
C GLN A 44 12.34 -24.74 9.00
N ASP A 45 12.63 -23.70 9.75
CA ASP A 45 11.90 -23.30 10.96
C ASP A 45 11.36 -21.87 10.93
N LYS A 46 11.68 -21.11 9.89
CA LYS A 46 11.31 -19.69 9.77
C LYS A 46 11.16 -19.25 8.33
N THR A 47 10.41 -18.19 8.14
CA THR A 47 10.35 -17.45 6.88
C THR A 47 10.96 -16.07 7.10
N CYS A 48 11.84 -15.66 6.19
CA CYS A 48 12.45 -14.33 6.19
C CYS A 48 11.95 -13.53 4.98
N PHE A 49 11.53 -12.29 5.24
CA PHE A 49 11.04 -11.36 4.25
C PHE A 49 12.07 -10.25 4.05
N GLU A 50 12.44 -9.97 2.81
CA GLU A 50 13.11 -8.73 2.47
C GLU A 50 12.06 -7.64 2.30
N VAL A 51 12.19 -6.54 3.04
CA VAL A 51 11.19 -5.48 3.09
C VAL A 51 11.82 -4.14 2.78
N LEU A 52 11.25 -3.41 1.82
CA LEU A 52 11.54 -2.00 1.58
C LEU A 52 10.77 -1.17 2.60
N SER A 53 11.50 -0.53 3.51
CA SER A 53 10.92 0.25 4.59
C SER A 53 10.11 1.44 4.08
N ARG A 54 8.95 1.66 4.68
CA ARG A 54 8.09 2.83 4.45
C ARG A 54 7.69 3.44 5.79
N GLU A 55 7.48 4.75 5.82
CA GLU A 55 6.87 5.39 6.99
C GLU A 55 5.46 4.83 7.23
N LEU A 56 5.08 4.74 8.49
CA LEU A 56 3.75 4.28 8.89
C LEU A 56 2.81 5.47 9.00
N ASP A 57 1.57 5.28 8.57
CA ASP A 57 0.49 6.22 8.79
C ASP A 57 -0.09 6.12 10.22
N LYS A 58 -1.14 6.90 10.51
CA LYS A 58 -1.81 6.90 11.81
C LYS A 58 -2.47 5.56 12.20
N TYR A 59 -2.65 4.67 11.23
CA TYR A 59 -3.19 3.32 11.44
C TYR A 59 -2.09 2.27 11.48
N LEU A 60 -0.82 2.70 11.47
CA LEU A 60 0.38 1.86 11.43
C LEU A 60 0.52 1.05 10.13
N ARG A 61 -0.13 1.49 9.05
CA ARG A 61 0.01 0.93 7.73
C ARG A 61 1.10 1.68 6.95
N PRO A 62 1.92 1.00 6.13
CA PRO A 62 2.91 1.65 5.29
C PRO A 62 2.28 2.71 4.37
N LYS A 63 2.88 3.89 4.28
CA LYS A 63 2.45 4.94 3.36
C LYS A 63 2.83 4.59 1.92
N GLN A 64 2.00 5.04 0.97
CA GLN A 64 2.29 4.93 -0.46
C GLN A 64 3.11 6.14 -0.93
N GLU A 65 4.32 6.25 -0.44
CA GLU A 65 5.26 7.31 -0.80
C GLU A 65 6.57 6.67 -1.28
N ASP A 66 7.27 7.31 -2.19
CA ASP A 66 8.57 6.81 -2.69
C ASP A 66 9.69 6.93 -1.65
N ARG A 67 9.45 7.69 -0.58
CA ARG A 67 10.41 7.84 0.50
C ARG A 67 10.61 6.53 1.25
N THR A 68 11.86 6.10 1.35
CA THR A 68 12.26 4.89 2.09
C THR A 68 13.35 5.20 3.10
N ALA A 69 13.35 4.47 4.21
CA ALA A 69 14.43 4.46 5.19
C ALA A 69 15.39 3.26 5.01
N GLY A 70 15.43 2.70 3.79
CA GLY A 70 16.28 1.56 3.46
C GLY A 70 15.52 0.22 3.47
N ARG A 71 16.27 -0.86 3.35
CA ARG A 71 15.75 -2.23 3.36
C ARG A 71 16.12 -2.92 4.66
N PHE A 72 15.33 -3.89 5.06
CA PHE A 72 15.61 -4.76 6.20
C PHE A 72 15.10 -6.17 5.97
N ILE A 73 15.59 -7.13 6.73
CA ILE A 73 15.16 -8.52 6.71
C ILE A 73 14.34 -8.78 7.98
N ALA A 74 13.11 -9.25 7.80
CA ALA A 74 12.21 -9.65 8.86
C ALA A 74 12.09 -11.18 8.89
N CYS A 75 12.63 -11.84 9.89
CA CYS A 75 12.52 -13.28 10.04
C CYS A 75 11.48 -13.63 11.12
N LYS A 76 10.51 -14.45 10.78
CA LYS A 76 9.47 -14.94 11.69
C LYS A 76 9.46 -16.45 11.73
N ALA A 77 9.36 -17.03 12.94
CA ALA A 77 9.24 -18.47 13.13
C ALA A 77 7.97 -19.01 12.44
N GLY A 78 8.11 -20.17 11.81
CA GLY A 78 7.04 -20.85 11.09
C GLY A 78 7.09 -20.66 9.58
N PHE A 79 6.20 -21.36 8.91
CA PHE A 79 6.04 -21.29 7.46
C PHE A 79 4.97 -20.25 7.09
N TYR A 80 5.36 -19.33 6.24
CA TYR A 80 4.48 -18.35 5.61
C TYR A 80 4.48 -18.57 4.11
N ASP A 81 3.29 -18.80 3.55
CA ASP A 81 3.14 -19.15 2.14
C ASP A 81 3.54 -17.96 1.25
N PRO A 82 4.53 -18.15 0.33
CA PRO A 82 4.96 -17.11 -0.60
C PRO A 82 3.84 -16.58 -1.51
N GLU A 83 2.83 -17.40 -1.81
CA GLU A 83 1.66 -16.97 -2.62
C GLU A 83 0.74 -16.02 -1.84
N VAL A 84 0.83 -15.99 -0.52
CA VAL A 84 0.11 -15.04 0.33
C VAL A 84 0.95 -13.81 0.63
N PHE A 85 2.24 -14.02 0.91
CA PHE A 85 3.23 -12.99 1.22
C PHE A 85 4.05 -12.62 -0.02
N THR A 86 3.35 -12.33 -1.12
CA THR A 86 3.95 -12.00 -2.42
C THR A 86 4.69 -10.66 -2.39
N PRO A 87 5.67 -10.46 -3.28
CA PRO A 87 6.22 -9.13 -3.54
C PRO A 87 5.13 -8.09 -3.80
N GLY A 88 5.33 -6.87 -3.33
CA GLY A 88 4.36 -5.79 -3.43
C GLY A 88 3.32 -5.73 -2.29
N ARG A 89 3.18 -6.77 -1.45
CA ARG A 89 2.28 -6.73 -0.29
C ARG A 89 2.84 -5.85 0.83
N GLU A 90 1.96 -5.10 1.46
CA GLU A 90 2.30 -4.24 2.61
C GLU A 90 2.29 -5.03 3.91
N VAL A 91 3.32 -4.85 4.72
CA VAL A 91 3.45 -5.47 6.04
C VAL A 91 3.83 -4.45 7.10
N THR A 92 3.40 -4.68 8.32
CA THR A 92 3.90 -4.00 9.53
C THR A 92 4.23 -5.05 10.57
N LEU A 93 5.35 -4.89 11.21
CA LEU A 93 5.85 -5.85 12.18
C LEU A 93 6.39 -5.18 13.44
N ILE A 94 6.40 -5.97 14.51
CA ILE A 94 7.14 -5.70 15.74
C ILE A 94 8.16 -6.81 15.90
N GLY A 95 9.39 -6.46 16.22
CA GLY A 95 10.43 -7.42 16.40
C GLY A 95 11.71 -6.81 16.96
N ARG A 96 12.65 -7.67 17.29
CA ARG A 96 13.92 -7.32 17.91
C ARG A 96 15.04 -7.28 16.88
N ILE A 97 15.78 -6.19 16.84
CA ILE A 97 16.98 -6.07 16.00
C ILE A 97 18.03 -7.06 16.50
N ARG A 98 18.48 -7.97 15.64
CA ARG A 98 19.46 -9.01 15.99
C ARG A 98 20.85 -8.72 15.45
N ASP A 99 20.93 -8.34 14.18
CA ASP A 99 22.17 -8.23 13.45
C ASP A 99 22.03 -7.31 12.25
N VAL A 100 23.09 -7.13 11.50
CA VAL A 100 23.12 -6.49 10.18
C VAL A 100 23.84 -7.43 9.21
N GLU A 101 23.12 -7.94 8.22
CA GLU A 101 23.68 -8.66 7.09
C GLU A 101 24.12 -7.68 5.99
N VAL A 102 25.25 -7.99 5.33
CA VAL A 102 25.68 -7.27 4.13
C VAL A 102 25.38 -8.15 2.92
N LYS A 103 24.58 -7.64 2.01
CA LYS A 103 24.24 -8.30 0.75
C LYS A 103 24.47 -7.35 -0.41
N SER A 104 24.77 -7.89 -1.58
CA SER A 104 24.92 -7.07 -2.79
C SER A 104 23.55 -6.85 -3.47
N ILE A 105 23.28 -5.61 -3.86
CA ILE A 105 22.21 -5.25 -4.81
C ILE A 105 22.92 -4.86 -6.11
N GLY A 106 22.95 -5.76 -7.08
CA GLY A 106 23.83 -5.60 -8.23
C GLY A 106 25.30 -5.55 -7.79
N GLU A 107 26.01 -4.46 -8.10
CA GLU A 107 27.42 -4.25 -7.70
C GLU A 107 27.57 -3.49 -6.37
N PHE A 108 26.49 -3.06 -5.71
CA PHE A 108 26.53 -2.27 -4.49
C PHE A 108 26.35 -3.13 -3.26
N GLU A 109 27.25 -2.98 -2.27
CA GLU A 109 27.07 -3.55 -0.95
C GLU A 109 26.01 -2.79 -0.18
N TYR A 110 25.00 -3.50 0.30
CA TYR A 110 23.89 -2.94 1.04
C TYR A 110 23.74 -3.61 2.41
N ARG A 111 23.56 -2.79 3.45
CA ARG A 111 23.40 -3.26 4.82
C ARG A 111 21.93 -3.50 5.12
N TYR A 112 21.61 -4.72 5.48
CA TYR A 112 20.28 -5.18 5.86
C TYR A 112 20.20 -5.42 7.35
N PRO A 113 19.59 -4.56 8.17
CA PRO A 113 19.22 -4.93 9.52
C PRO A 113 18.33 -6.16 9.52
N VAL A 114 18.65 -7.11 10.40
CA VAL A 114 17.89 -8.34 10.60
C VAL A 114 17.06 -8.22 11.86
N VAL A 115 15.75 -8.40 11.71
CA VAL A 115 14.78 -8.33 12.79
C VAL A 115 14.17 -9.70 13.03
N GLU A 116 14.29 -10.21 14.24
CA GLU A 116 13.52 -11.35 14.71
C GLU A 116 12.10 -10.87 15.03
N THR A 117 11.15 -11.28 14.20
CA THR A 117 9.78 -10.76 14.21
C THR A 117 8.92 -11.51 15.23
N GLU A 118 8.36 -10.77 16.18
CA GLU A 118 7.40 -11.26 17.17
C GLU A 118 5.97 -11.18 16.64
N GLU A 119 5.59 -10.03 16.10
CA GLU A 119 4.27 -9.80 15.50
C GLU A 119 4.41 -9.34 14.05
N LEU A 120 3.55 -9.85 13.19
CA LEU A 120 3.50 -9.53 11.76
C LEU A 120 2.05 -9.35 11.33
N VAL A 121 1.76 -8.23 10.71
CA VAL A 121 0.47 -7.93 10.09
C VAL A 121 0.68 -7.76 8.60
N LEU A 122 0.01 -8.61 7.81
CA LEU A 122 -0.10 -8.47 6.36
C LEU A 122 -1.36 -7.66 6.07
N TRP A 123 -1.20 -6.51 5.41
CA TRP A 123 -2.33 -5.65 5.08
C TRP A 123 -3.08 -6.18 3.87
N GLU A 124 -4.39 -5.93 3.85
CA GLU A 124 -5.20 -6.19 2.66
C GLU A 124 -4.74 -5.33 1.49
N VAL A 125 -4.88 -5.85 0.27
CA VAL A 125 -4.56 -5.09 -0.95
C VAL A 125 -5.45 -3.85 -1.00
N ARG A 126 -4.85 -2.68 -1.28
CA ARG A 126 -5.62 -1.44 -1.42
C ARG A 126 -6.48 -1.52 -2.67
N GLU A 127 -7.74 -1.15 -2.51
CA GLU A 127 -8.63 -0.98 -3.65
C GLU A 127 -8.55 0.47 -4.12
N GLU A 128 -8.15 0.69 -5.36
CA GLU A 128 -8.27 2.00 -6.01
C GLU A 128 -9.69 2.18 -6.54
N VAL A 129 -10.35 3.21 -6.06
CA VAL A 129 -11.66 3.61 -6.59
C VAL A 129 -11.42 4.67 -7.66
N LEU A 130 -11.46 4.27 -8.94
CA LEU A 130 -11.49 5.24 -10.02
C LEU A 130 -12.89 5.87 -10.08
N VAL A 131 -12.96 7.15 -9.76
CA VAL A 131 -14.16 7.94 -9.97
C VAL A 131 -14.14 8.44 -11.41
N VAL A 132 -14.92 7.82 -12.29
CA VAL A 132 -15.12 8.32 -13.65
C VAL A 132 -16.31 9.26 -13.62
N ASP A 133 -16.05 10.56 -13.65
CA ASP A 133 -17.08 11.57 -13.86
C ASP A 133 -17.49 11.53 -15.36
N ASN A 134 -18.51 10.77 -15.67
CA ASN A 134 -19.12 10.81 -17.00
C ASN A 134 -19.89 12.14 -17.12
N TYR A 135 -19.21 13.16 -17.61
CA TYR A 135 -19.84 14.39 -18.04
C TYR A 135 -20.54 14.15 -19.37
N HIS A 136 -21.79 13.69 -19.31
CA HIS A 136 -22.67 13.74 -20.47
C HIS A 136 -23.10 15.19 -20.63
N SER A 137 -22.34 15.96 -21.41
CA SER A 137 -22.87 17.24 -21.94
C SER A 137 -23.93 16.88 -22.95
N SER A 138 -25.16 16.85 -22.49
CA SER A 138 -26.31 16.83 -23.37
C SER A 138 -26.39 18.20 -24.05
N PHE A 139 -25.57 18.43 -25.08
CA PHE A 139 -25.80 19.49 -26.03
C PHE A 139 -27.01 19.06 -26.87
N GLY A 140 -28.19 19.26 -26.32
CA GLY A 140 -29.41 19.25 -27.11
C GLY A 140 -29.33 20.37 -28.16
N TYR A 141 -29.08 19.98 -29.41
CA TYR A 141 -29.29 20.91 -30.51
C TYR A 141 -30.75 21.37 -30.48
N PRO A 142 -31.05 22.69 -30.43
CA PRO A 142 -32.39 23.14 -30.60
C PRO A 142 -32.77 22.92 -32.06
N TYR A 143 -33.57 21.89 -32.33
CA TYR A 143 -34.29 21.81 -33.61
C TYR A 143 -35.24 23.00 -33.69
N TYR A 144 -34.88 24.00 -34.48
CA TYR A 144 -35.81 25.02 -34.89
C TYR A 144 -36.82 24.39 -35.86
N TRP A 145 -37.99 24.06 -35.33
CA TRP A 145 -39.17 23.83 -36.14
C TRP A 145 -39.98 25.13 -36.15
N HIS A 146 -39.96 25.85 -37.27
CA HIS A 146 -40.91 26.90 -37.58
C HIS A 146 -42.26 26.28 -37.86
N GLY A 147 -43.23 26.48 -36.99
CA GLY A 147 -44.62 26.27 -37.25
C GLY A 147 -45.42 27.36 -36.55
N PRO A 148 -46.32 28.08 -37.26
CA PRO A 148 -47.10 29.13 -36.68
C PRO A 148 -48.37 28.56 -36.04
N TYR A 149 -48.68 28.94 -34.84
CA TYR A 149 -49.99 29.13 -34.25
C TYR A 149 -50.06 28.87 -32.74
N TRP A 150 -50.41 29.97 -32.00
CA TRP A 150 -51.17 30.07 -30.75
C TRP A 150 -50.76 29.27 -29.51
N GLY A 151 -50.17 30.00 -28.60
CA GLY A 151 -50.54 30.06 -27.19
C GLY A 151 -50.58 28.79 -26.38
N TYR A 152 -49.50 28.50 -25.68
CA TYR A 152 -49.54 28.01 -24.29
C TYR A 152 -48.09 28.08 -23.72
N TYR A 153 -47.90 28.77 -22.60
CA TYR A 153 -46.64 28.77 -21.85
C TYR A 153 -46.52 27.47 -21.08
N PRO A 154 -45.57 26.61 -21.37
CA PRO A 154 -45.20 25.58 -20.40
C PRO A 154 -44.11 26.15 -19.47
N TYR A 155 -44.39 26.10 -18.20
CA TYR A 155 -43.42 26.33 -17.13
C TYR A 155 -42.16 25.49 -17.37
N TYR A 156 -41.05 26.16 -17.73
CA TYR A 156 -39.74 25.56 -17.69
C TYR A 156 -39.38 25.35 -16.22
N ARG A 157 -39.45 24.12 -15.74
CA ARG A 157 -38.65 23.68 -14.57
C ARG A 157 -37.21 23.49 -15.06
N PRO A 158 -36.23 24.24 -14.55
CA PRO A 158 -34.82 23.91 -14.79
C PRO A 158 -34.57 22.54 -14.17
N GLY A 159 -34.39 21.53 -15.01
CA GLY A 159 -33.95 20.25 -14.56
C GLY A 159 -32.52 20.39 -13.99
N TRP A 160 -32.35 20.11 -12.73
CA TRP A 160 -31.06 20.00 -12.11
C TRP A 160 -30.30 18.90 -12.81
N PRO A 161 -29.03 19.10 -13.21
CA PRO A 161 -28.24 18.03 -13.78
C PRO A 161 -28.07 16.95 -12.72
N MET A 162 -28.66 15.77 -12.95
CA MET A 162 -28.40 14.62 -12.13
C MET A 162 -26.95 14.17 -12.41
N HIS A 163 -26.05 14.47 -11.50
CA HIS A 163 -24.72 13.92 -11.52
C HIS A 163 -24.82 12.44 -11.14
N HIS A 164 -24.83 11.57 -12.12
CA HIS A 164 -24.61 10.15 -11.90
C HIS A 164 -23.10 9.92 -11.71
N ARG A 165 -22.66 9.80 -10.45
CA ARG A 165 -21.33 9.27 -10.14
C ARG A 165 -21.38 7.75 -10.25
N SER A 166 -20.78 7.23 -11.29
CA SER A 166 -20.50 5.80 -11.36
C SER A 166 -19.15 5.51 -10.72
N TYR A 167 -19.16 4.65 -9.71
CA TYR A 167 -17.93 4.17 -9.08
C TYR A 167 -17.54 2.86 -9.76
N ILE A 168 -16.37 2.83 -10.41
CA ILE A 168 -15.77 1.59 -10.88
C ILE A 168 -14.77 1.15 -9.81
N ARG A 169 -15.05 0.03 -9.18
CA ARG A 169 -14.14 -0.61 -8.23
C ARG A 169 -13.14 -1.43 -9.03
N THR A 170 -11.95 -0.91 -9.24
CA THR A 170 -10.84 -1.68 -9.80
C THR A 170 -10.06 -2.28 -8.64
N ARG A 171 -9.93 -3.60 -8.64
CA ARG A 171 -8.96 -4.28 -7.79
C ARG A 171 -7.59 -3.96 -8.38
N GLN A 172 -6.70 -3.35 -7.60
CA GLN A 172 -5.31 -3.23 -8.01
C GLN A 172 -4.79 -4.66 -8.19
N LEU A 173 -4.58 -5.06 -9.42
CA LEU A 173 -3.79 -6.24 -9.70
C LEU A 173 -2.38 -5.88 -9.20
N LEU A 174 -1.81 -6.71 -8.34
CA LEU A 174 -0.39 -6.61 -8.03
C LEU A 174 0.35 -6.55 -9.37
N PRO A 175 1.35 -5.67 -9.53
CA PRO A 175 2.12 -5.63 -10.76
C PRO A 175 2.61 -7.05 -11.04
N ASP A 176 2.48 -7.46 -12.31
CA ASP A 176 3.03 -8.73 -12.74
C ASP A 176 4.51 -8.75 -12.34
N PRO A 177 5.03 -9.84 -11.76
CA PRO A 177 6.47 -9.95 -11.47
C PRO A 177 7.36 -9.63 -12.68
N ALA A 178 6.84 -9.77 -13.89
CA ALA A 178 7.50 -9.40 -15.15
C ALA A 178 7.56 -7.87 -15.39
N ASP A 179 6.71 -7.08 -14.72
CA ASP A 179 6.65 -5.62 -14.87
C ASP A 179 7.50 -4.88 -13.81
N ILE A 180 8.16 -5.60 -12.90
CA ILE A 180 9.11 -5.00 -11.97
C ILE A 180 10.39 -4.75 -12.76
N PRO A 181 10.77 -3.49 -13.06
CA PRO A 181 12.00 -3.22 -13.78
C PRO A 181 13.16 -3.76 -12.95
N ASP A 182 13.96 -4.65 -13.54
CA ASP A 182 15.25 -5.05 -13.00
C ASP A 182 16.00 -3.77 -12.66
N GLY A 183 16.20 -3.56 -11.34
CA GLY A 183 16.80 -2.33 -10.85
C GLY A 183 18.21 -2.18 -11.42
N HIS A 184 18.35 -1.28 -12.38
CA HIS A 184 19.62 -0.75 -12.82
C HIS A 184 20.11 0.31 -11.87
#